data_e027b722508e1a1aa07808851996c56d
#
_entry.id   e027b722508e1a1aa07808851996c56d
#
_cell.length_a   1.000
_cell.length_b   1.000
_cell.length_c   1.000
_cell.angle_alpha   90.00
_cell.angle_beta   90.00
_cell.angle_gamma   90.00
#
_symmetry.space_group_name_H-M   'P 1'
#
loop_
_entity.id
_entity.type
_entity.pdbx_description
1 polymer ?
#
loop_
_entity_poly.entity_id
_entity_poly.type
_entity_poly.pdbx_seq_one_letter_code
_entity_poly.pdbx_strand_id
1 'polypeptide(L)'
;MNIEIFQVSDLGQMMVFLDDNLTENYDENVFLTIHQRWPDGFLIVKDHGNIIGVGCGAILPNEKLRILILALDKEVQGQGLGKELMSRMIRASEVYGVRKVTLEVRKDSDAINFYRKLKFSGVDVLPCYYQDGCDGIVMERQL
;
A
#
# COMPACT_ATOMS: atom_id res chain seq x y z
N MET A 1 17.64 -8.52 1.00
CA MET A 1 16.50 -7.60 1.11
C MET A 1 15.82 -7.78 2.46
N ASN A 2 15.55 -6.68 3.14
CA ASN A 2 14.91 -6.69 4.45
C ASN A 2 13.58 -5.93 4.40
N ILE A 3 12.56 -6.50 5.04
CA ILE A 3 11.29 -5.79 5.28
C ILE A 3 11.33 -5.32 6.73
N GLU A 4 11.22 -4.01 6.93
CA GLU A 4 11.34 -3.36 8.22
C GLU A 4 10.14 -2.45 8.47
N ILE A 5 9.84 -2.18 9.74
CA ILE A 5 8.85 -1.16 10.09
C ILE A 5 9.45 0.22 9.78
N PHE A 6 8.66 1.07 9.13
CA PHE A 6 9.04 2.44 8.83
C PHE A 6 9.45 3.19 10.10
N GLN A 7 10.52 3.97 9.99
CA GLN A 7 10.96 4.91 11.01
C GLN A 7 10.97 6.32 10.42
N VAL A 8 10.79 7.34 11.26
CA VAL A 8 10.76 8.73 10.79
C VAL A 8 12.03 9.10 10.01
N SER A 9 13.17 8.51 10.37
CA SER A 9 14.42 8.70 9.63
C SER A 9 14.38 8.20 8.18
N ASP A 10 13.41 7.34 7.82
CA ASP A 10 13.23 6.84 6.46
C ASP A 10 12.45 7.81 5.56
N LEU A 11 11.81 8.83 6.15
CA LEU A 11 10.83 9.67 5.44
C LEU A 11 11.39 10.32 4.19
N GLY A 12 12.54 10.96 4.29
CA GLY A 12 13.15 11.67 3.14
C GLY A 12 13.45 10.74 1.96
N GLN A 13 14.09 9.61 2.24
CA GLN A 13 14.42 8.63 1.21
C GLN A 13 13.17 7.98 0.63
N MET A 14 12.17 7.70 1.47
CA MET A 14 10.90 7.15 1.02
C MET A 14 10.16 8.11 0.09
N MET A 15 10.16 9.41 0.38
CA MET A 15 9.51 10.40 -0.47
C MET A 15 10.13 10.43 -1.86
N VAL A 16 11.47 10.35 -1.96
CA VAL A 16 12.16 10.25 -3.25
C VAL A 16 11.75 8.99 -4.00
N PHE A 17 11.72 7.85 -3.30
CA PHE A 17 11.29 6.58 -3.90
C PHE A 17 9.86 6.67 -4.45
N LEU A 18 8.94 7.25 -3.70
CA LEU A 18 7.54 7.37 -4.13
C LEU A 18 7.39 8.31 -5.32
N ASP A 19 8.12 9.44 -5.33
CA ASP A 19 8.11 10.35 -6.48
C ASP A 19 8.58 9.66 -7.77
N ASP A 20 9.56 8.78 -7.66
CA ASP A 20 10.10 8.04 -8.82
C ASP A 20 9.17 6.91 -9.30
N ASN A 21 8.31 6.39 -8.45
CA ASN A 21 7.54 5.18 -8.73
C ASN A 21 6.03 5.38 -8.80
N LEU A 22 5.50 6.50 -8.31
CA LEU A 22 4.07 6.80 -8.31
C LEU A 22 3.79 8.09 -9.06
N THR A 23 2.59 8.18 -9.65
CA THR A 23 2.16 9.37 -10.40
C THR A 23 1.49 10.41 -9.51
N GLU A 24 0.96 10.01 -8.35
CA GLU A 24 0.31 10.90 -7.40
C GLU A 24 1.34 11.56 -6.49
N ASN A 25 1.05 12.81 -6.08
CA ASN A 25 1.87 13.54 -5.13
C ASN A 25 1.31 13.36 -3.72
N TYR A 26 2.21 13.16 -2.76
CA TYR A 26 1.85 12.96 -1.35
C TYR A 26 2.56 14.00 -0.48
N ASP A 27 1.85 14.49 0.54
CA ASP A 27 2.40 15.35 1.58
C ASP A 27 3.09 14.49 2.64
N GLU A 28 4.27 14.91 3.10
CA GLU A 28 4.99 14.23 4.18
C GLU A 28 4.14 14.04 5.43
N ASN A 29 3.30 15.01 5.77
CA ASN A 29 2.44 14.95 6.95
C ASN A 29 1.43 13.80 6.90
N VAL A 30 1.02 13.39 5.71
CA VAL A 30 0.14 12.21 5.55
C VAL A 30 0.83 10.98 6.10
N PHE A 31 2.10 10.77 5.76
CA PHE A 31 2.86 9.60 6.21
C PHE A 31 3.17 9.65 7.70
N LEU A 32 3.45 10.82 8.24
CA LEU A 32 3.66 10.97 9.69
C LEU A 32 2.38 10.62 10.46
N THR A 33 1.21 11.02 9.94
CA THR A 33 -0.09 10.67 10.54
C THR A 33 -0.35 9.17 10.46
N ILE A 34 -0.10 8.55 9.31
CA ILE A 34 -0.25 7.10 9.14
C ILE A 34 0.64 6.36 10.13
N HIS A 35 1.89 6.78 10.27
CA HIS A 35 2.83 6.18 11.20
C HIS A 35 2.37 6.28 12.66
N GLN A 36 1.84 7.43 13.05
CA GLN A 36 1.33 7.63 14.42
C GLN A 36 0.12 6.73 14.72
N ARG A 37 -0.76 6.55 13.75
CA ARG A 37 -2.01 5.82 13.95
C ARG A 37 -1.85 4.32 13.94
N TRP A 38 -0.99 3.81 13.08
CA TRP A 38 -0.76 2.36 12.98
C TRP A 38 0.64 2.07 12.46
N PRO A 39 1.65 2.14 13.34
CA PRO A 39 3.05 1.92 12.95
C PRO A 39 3.33 0.49 12.48
N ASP A 40 2.66 -0.52 13.05
CA ASP A 40 2.95 -1.93 12.75
C ASP A 40 2.61 -2.31 11.31
N GLY A 41 1.73 -1.56 10.66
CA GLY A 41 1.36 -1.78 9.27
C GLY A 41 2.11 -0.91 8.27
N PHE A 42 3.10 -0.14 8.71
CA PHE A 42 3.88 0.72 7.82
C PHE A 42 5.25 0.09 7.58
N LEU A 43 5.42 -0.49 6.38
CA LEU A 43 6.56 -1.35 6.06
C LEU A 43 7.41 -0.76 4.94
N ILE A 44 8.72 -0.91 5.10
CA ILE A 44 9.72 -0.48 4.11
C ILE A 44 10.53 -1.70 3.70
N VAL A 45 10.76 -1.86 2.40
CA VAL A 45 11.69 -2.88 1.89
C VAL A 45 12.99 -2.20 1.54
N LYS A 46 14.09 -2.69 2.11
CA LYS A 46 15.44 -2.18 1.85
C LYS A 46 16.32 -3.23 1.22
N ASP A 47 17.17 -2.79 0.29
CA ASP A 47 18.21 -3.61 -0.30
C ASP A 47 19.49 -2.78 -0.29
N HIS A 48 20.52 -3.26 0.43
CA HIS A 48 21.79 -2.54 0.60
C HIS A 48 21.58 -1.09 1.08
N GLY A 49 20.64 -0.88 2.00
CA GLY A 49 20.32 0.43 2.56
C GLY A 49 19.42 1.30 1.69
N ASN A 50 19.08 0.88 0.49
CA ASN A 50 18.20 1.62 -0.42
C ASN A 50 16.75 1.14 -0.28
N ILE A 51 15.80 2.07 -0.29
CA ILE A 51 14.37 1.74 -0.26
C ILE A 51 13.96 1.29 -1.66
N ILE A 52 13.43 0.08 -1.74
CA ILE A 52 12.94 -0.51 -2.99
C ILE A 52 11.44 -0.89 -2.91
N GLY A 53 10.80 -0.67 -1.79
CA GLY A 53 9.38 -0.94 -1.63
C GLY A 53 8.81 -0.28 -0.39
N VAL A 54 7.51 0.00 -0.46
CA VAL A 54 6.73 0.61 0.63
C VAL A 54 5.36 -0.03 0.67
N GLY A 55 4.90 -0.39 1.87
CA GLY A 55 3.53 -0.77 2.12
C GLY A 55 3.00 -0.02 3.33
N CYS A 56 1.86 0.64 3.22
CA CYS A 56 1.22 1.25 4.37
C CYS A 56 -0.29 1.22 4.26
N GLY A 57 -0.95 1.32 5.40
CA GLY A 57 -2.40 1.23 5.45
C GLY A 57 -2.97 1.89 6.69
N ALA A 58 -4.28 1.79 6.82
CA ALA A 58 -5.02 2.31 7.96
C ALA A 58 -6.06 1.29 8.42
N ILE A 59 -6.25 1.22 9.74
CA ILE A 59 -7.33 0.44 10.33
C ILE A 59 -8.55 1.34 10.35
N LEU A 60 -9.61 0.90 9.67
CA LEU A 60 -10.87 1.65 9.57
C LEU A 60 -11.91 1.05 10.50
N PRO A 61 -12.99 1.81 10.81
CA PRO A 61 -14.18 1.25 11.48
C PRO A 61 -14.75 0.07 10.70
N ASN A 62 -15.55 -0.77 11.37
CA ASN A 62 -16.19 -1.93 10.78
C ASN A 62 -15.22 -3.03 10.35
N GLU A 63 -14.12 -3.18 11.11
CA GLU A 63 -13.19 -4.30 10.96
C GLU A 63 -12.55 -4.34 9.57
N LYS A 64 -12.16 -3.17 9.04
CA LYS A 64 -11.55 -3.05 7.72
C LYS A 64 -10.09 -2.59 7.82
N LEU A 65 -9.25 -3.17 6.98
CA LEU A 65 -7.92 -2.67 6.67
C LEU A 65 -7.97 -1.99 5.29
N ARG A 66 -7.59 -0.72 5.23
CA ARG A 66 -7.42 -0.02 3.96
C ARG A 66 -5.95 0.06 3.61
N ILE A 67 -5.58 -0.52 2.46
CA ILE A 67 -4.24 -0.38 1.91
C ILE A 67 -4.15 0.98 1.23
N LEU A 68 -3.23 1.81 1.66
CA LEU A 68 -3.05 3.16 1.13
C LEU A 68 -1.99 3.20 0.05
N ILE A 69 -0.88 2.51 0.27
CA ILE A 69 0.22 2.41 -0.69
C ILE A 69 0.77 0.99 -0.66
N LEU A 70 1.02 0.46 -1.84
CA LEU A 70 1.80 -0.75 -2.05
C LEU A 70 2.61 -0.52 -3.32
N ALA A 71 3.86 -0.14 -3.15
CA ALA A 71 4.74 0.26 -4.25
C ALA A 71 6.05 -0.50 -4.19
N LEU A 72 6.52 -0.97 -5.34
CA LEU A 72 7.80 -1.65 -5.49
C LEU A 72 8.56 -1.05 -6.66
N ASP A 73 9.88 -0.98 -6.53
CA ASP A 73 10.75 -0.68 -7.66
C ASP A 73 10.49 -1.70 -8.77
N LYS A 74 10.47 -1.22 -10.02
CA LYS A 74 10.15 -2.06 -11.18
C LYS A 74 11.07 -3.28 -11.29
N GLU A 75 12.33 -3.14 -10.90
CA GLU A 75 13.32 -4.22 -11.01
C GLU A 75 13.04 -5.38 -10.06
N VAL A 76 12.29 -5.15 -8.99
CA VAL A 76 11.99 -6.19 -7.99
C VAL A 76 10.54 -6.67 -8.03
N GLN A 77 9.74 -6.17 -8.96
CA GLN A 77 8.39 -6.67 -9.17
C GLN A 77 8.41 -8.12 -9.72
N GLY A 78 7.38 -8.87 -9.41
CA GLY A 78 7.26 -10.25 -9.88
C GLY A 78 8.05 -11.27 -9.06
N GLN A 79 8.66 -10.86 -7.95
CA GLN A 79 9.45 -11.75 -7.08
C GLN A 79 8.75 -12.12 -5.78
N GLY A 80 7.46 -11.79 -5.65
CA GLY A 80 6.67 -12.11 -4.46
C GLY A 80 6.74 -11.10 -3.33
N LEU A 81 7.47 -9.98 -3.49
CA LEU A 81 7.59 -8.96 -2.44
C LEU A 81 6.27 -8.25 -2.16
N GLY A 82 5.49 -7.95 -3.19
CA GLY A 82 4.18 -7.31 -3.01
C GLY A 82 3.23 -8.19 -2.23
N LYS A 83 3.22 -9.48 -2.54
CA LYS A 83 2.43 -10.47 -1.79
C LYS A 83 2.89 -10.55 -0.34
N GLU A 84 4.20 -10.54 -0.11
CA GLU A 84 4.75 -10.61 1.24
C GLU A 84 4.39 -9.36 2.05
N LEU A 85 4.49 -8.17 1.46
CA LEU A 85 4.07 -6.93 2.12
C LEU A 85 2.59 -6.98 2.49
N MET A 86 1.75 -7.39 1.56
CA MET A 86 0.30 -7.53 1.80
C MET A 86 0.04 -8.50 2.95
N SER A 87 0.68 -9.67 2.94
CA SER A 87 0.51 -10.69 3.98
C SER A 87 0.91 -10.17 5.35
N ARG A 88 2.02 -9.43 5.43
CA ARG A 88 2.48 -8.87 6.71
C ARG A 88 1.54 -7.79 7.24
N MET A 89 1.03 -6.93 6.36
CA MET A 89 0.07 -5.90 6.75
C MET A 89 -1.23 -6.53 7.26
N ILE A 90 -1.74 -7.54 6.56
CA ILE A 90 -2.95 -8.26 6.98
C ILE A 90 -2.71 -8.91 8.34
N ARG A 91 -1.59 -9.59 8.52
CA ARG A 91 -1.25 -10.26 9.78
C ARG A 91 -1.16 -9.26 10.93
N ALA A 92 -0.52 -8.12 10.71
CA ALA A 92 -0.43 -7.06 11.73
C ALA A 92 -1.80 -6.48 12.08
N SER A 93 -2.77 -6.51 11.15
CA SER A 93 -4.11 -5.99 11.38
C SER A 93 -5.02 -6.94 12.18
N GLU A 94 -4.64 -8.21 12.30
CA GLU A 94 -5.48 -9.24 12.94
C GLU A 94 -5.82 -8.92 14.40
N VAL A 95 -4.92 -8.26 15.12
CA VAL A 95 -5.16 -7.87 16.52
C VAL A 95 -6.33 -6.89 16.68
N TYR A 96 -6.73 -6.22 15.59
CA TYR A 96 -7.86 -5.29 15.57
C TYR A 96 -9.16 -5.95 15.09
N GLY A 97 -9.15 -7.26 14.87
CA GLY A 97 -10.32 -7.99 14.41
C GLY A 97 -10.69 -7.71 12.96
N VAL A 98 -9.74 -7.32 12.13
CA VAL A 98 -9.98 -7.00 10.72
C VAL A 98 -10.51 -8.23 9.97
N ARG A 99 -11.59 -8.04 9.20
CA ARG A 99 -12.26 -9.09 8.41
C ARG A 99 -12.28 -8.80 6.92
N LYS A 100 -11.96 -7.59 6.52
CA LYS A 100 -11.99 -7.17 5.13
C LYS A 100 -10.82 -6.27 4.84
N VAL A 101 -10.22 -6.44 3.68
CA VAL A 101 -9.18 -5.54 3.16
C VAL A 101 -9.77 -4.80 1.97
N THR A 102 -9.57 -3.48 1.93
CA THR A 102 -10.03 -2.62 0.83
C THR A 102 -8.88 -1.77 0.31
N LEU A 103 -8.95 -1.44 -0.96
CA LEU A 103 -7.98 -0.54 -1.60
C LEU A 103 -8.62 0.12 -2.82
N GLU A 104 -8.01 1.22 -3.26
CA GLU A 104 -8.36 1.88 -4.51
C GLU A 104 -7.20 1.71 -5.48
N VAL A 105 -7.51 1.41 -6.73
CA VAL A 105 -6.52 1.23 -7.79
C VAL A 105 -7.00 1.96 -9.05
N ARG A 106 -6.06 2.51 -9.83
CA ARG A 106 -6.40 3.15 -11.10
C ARG A 106 -7.01 2.13 -12.05
N LYS A 107 -8.07 2.54 -12.77
CA LYS A 107 -8.74 1.67 -13.75
C LYS A 107 -7.77 1.18 -14.84
N ASP A 108 -6.77 1.99 -15.18
CA ASP A 108 -5.77 1.66 -16.23
C ASP A 108 -4.52 0.97 -15.66
N SER A 109 -4.53 0.56 -14.40
CA SER A 109 -3.35 -0.04 -13.77
C SER A 109 -3.22 -1.53 -14.04
N ASP A 110 -1.99 -1.96 -14.32
CA ASP A 110 -1.64 -3.37 -14.40
C ASP A 110 -1.75 -4.09 -13.03
N ALA A 111 -1.74 -3.33 -11.94
CA ALA A 111 -1.84 -3.87 -10.59
C ALA A 111 -3.18 -4.57 -10.32
N ILE A 112 -4.23 -4.28 -11.10
CA ILE A 112 -5.53 -4.93 -10.94
C ILE A 112 -5.39 -6.46 -11.00
N ASN A 113 -4.62 -6.98 -11.94
CA ASN A 113 -4.40 -8.42 -12.07
C ASN A 113 -3.64 -8.99 -10.88
N PHE A 114 -2.67 -8.24 -10.37
CA PHE A 114 -1.95 -8.61 -9.14
C PHE A 114 -2.91 -8.77 -7.96
N TYR A 115 -3.80 -7.79 -7.77
CA TYR A 115 -4.77 -7.85 -6.68
C TYR A 115 -5.79 -8.96 -6.86
N ARG A 116 -6.25 -9.22 -8.10
CA ARG A 116 -7.14 -10.35 -8.38
C ARG A 116 -6.52 -11.69 -7.99
N LYS A 117 -5.23 -11.86 -8.26
CA LYS A 117 -4.50 -13.08 -7.85
C LYS A 117 -4.43 -13.22 -6.33
N LEU A 118 -4.47 -12.11 -5.60
CA LEU A 118 -4.53 -12.10 -4.13
C LEU A 118 -5.96 -12.16 -3.61
N LYS A 119 -6.94 -12.54 -4.45
CA LYS A 119 -8.35 -12.74 -4.07
C LYS A 119 -9.13 -11.45 -3.83
N PHE A 120 -8.65 -10.32 -4.33
CA PHE A 120 -9.43 -9.10 -4.39
C PHE A 120 -10.37 -9.10 -5.58
N SER A 121 -11.53 -8.47 -5.43
CA SER A 121 -12.48 -8.25 -6.52
C SER A 121 -12.94 -6.81 -6.53
N GLY A 122 -13.25 -6.28 -7.72
CA GLY A 122 -13.78 -4.94 -7.86
C GLY A 122 -15.22 -4.85 -7.34
N VAL A 123 -15.49 -3.85 -6.49
CA VAL A 123 -16.81 -3.68 -5.86
C VAL A 123 -17.44 -2.33 -6.17
N ASP A 124 -16.68 -1.34 -6.65
CA ASP A 124 -17.19 -0.01 -6.96
C ASP A 124 -16.26 0.71 -7.91
N VAL A 125 -16.78 1.74 -8.58
CA VAL A 125 -16.03 2.66 -9.43
C VAL A 125 -16.11 4.06 -8.84
N LEU A 126 -14.96 4.74 -8.78
CA LEU A 126 -14.85 6.12 -8.32
C LEU A 126 -14.55 7.00 -9.54
N PRO A 127 -15.56 7.65 -10.16
CA PRO A 127 -15.33 8.45 -11.35
C PRO A 127 -14.36 9.60 -11.10
N CYS A 128 -13.41 9.79 -12.00
CA CYS A 128 -12.44 10.90 -11.96
C CYS A 128 -11.70 11.00 -10.62
N TYR A 129 -11.39 9.87 -10.00
CA TYR A 129 -10.82 9.82 -8.65
C TYR A 129 -9.40 10.37 -8.58
N TYR A 130 -8.58 10.13 -9.61
CA TYR A 130 -7.18 10.55 -9.64
C TYR A 130 -7.03 11.95 -10.24
N GLN A 131 -5.89 12.61 -9.97
CA GLN A 131 -5.64 13.99 -10.37
C GLN A 131 -5.72 14.20 -11.89
N ASP A 132 -5.38 13.19 -12.69
CA ASP A 132 -5.43 13.24 -14.14
C ASP A 132 -6.81 12.89 -14.72
N GLY A 133 -7.81 12.71 -13.88
CA GLY A 133 -9.17 12.37 -14.28
C GLY A 133 -9.45 10.89 -14.49
N CYS A 134 -8.45 10.03 -14.29
CA CYS A 134 -8.65 8.57 -14.40
C CYS A 134 -9.58 8.08 -13.29
N ASP A 135 -10.49 7.16 -13.63
CA ASP A 135 -11.35 6.51 -12.65
C ASP A 135 -10.54 5.62 -11.71
N GLY A 136 -11.03 5.50 -10.48
CA GLY A 136 -10.54 4.53 -9.51
C GLY A 136 -11.47 3.34 -9.43
N ILE A 137 -10.90 2.18 -9.13
CA ILE A 137 -11.66 0.97 -8.81
C ILE A 137 -11.44 0.66 -7.34
N VAL A 138 -12.53 0.48 -6.59
CA VAL A 138 -12.45 -0.04 -5.23
C VAL A 138 -12.40 -1.55 -5.33
N MET A 139 -11.37 -2.15 -4.76
CA MET A 139 -11.22 -3.60 -4.68
C MET A 139 -11.26 -4.05 -3.23
N GLU A 140 -11.87 -5.20 -2.98
CA GLU A 140 -11.99 -5.75 -1.64
C GLU A 140 -11.71 -7.24 -1.61
N ARG A 141 -11.22 -7.70 -0.45
CA ARG A 141 -10.99 -9.11 -0.15
C ARG A 141 -11.57 -9.41 1.23
N GLN A 142 -12.40 -10.47 1.31
CA GLN A 142 -12.85 -11.01 2.60
C GLN A 142 -11.74 -11.92 3.17
N LEU A 143 -11.47 -11.76 4.45
CA LEU A 143 -10.48 -12.58 5.15
C LEU A 143 -11.10 -13.83 5.78
#